data_5b7f0c5e0e84e7ad0b69fb05161a3d6e
#
_entry.id   5b7f0c5e0e84e7ad0b69fb05161a3d6e
#
_cell.length_a   1.000
_cell.length_b   1.000
_cell.length_c   1.000
_cell.angle_alpha   90.00
_cell.angle_beta   90.00
_cell.angle_gamma   90.00
#
_symmetry.space_group_name_H-M   'P 1'
#
loop_
_entity.id
_entity.type
_entity.pdbx_description
1 polymer ?
#
loop_
_entity_poly.entity_id
_entity_poly.type
_entity_poly.pdbx_seq_one_letter_code
_entity_poly.pdbx_strand_id
1 'polypeptide(L)'
;MNEIYDFYNNGAEIGRLERGLGIVEFHRTKEILSRYINGGKVIYDIGGGIGMYAAWLAKLGNEVHLIELAENAVEYAKANMMQDCHFIAEMGNALEVNRPNESADVVLLMGPLYHLRDRGDRLQAFSEARRVLKKSGLMVAAGISKFGSMTWALSVYGEKNDFIDDPVFFNMILGEMTTGDHIRPTEYPKFVAESYFTTSEEMKTEIAEVSFSVEKAVAVEGCIWFTPHLAEKWEDEASRERLLEIVRITESEPEMMGMSPHFLVVARK
;
A
#
# COMPACT_ATOMS: atom_id res chain seq x y z
N MET A 1 -7.53 -17.48 1.46
CA MET A 1 -7.28 -16.96 2.83
C MET A 1 -6.05 -17.57 3.48
N ASN A 2 -5.83 -18.89 3.44
CA ASN A 2 -4.66 -19.50 4.11
C ASN A 2 -3.29 -19.03 3.57
N GLU A 3 -3.11 -18.90 2.26
CA GLU A 3 -1.83 -18.53 1.66
C GLU A 3 -1.40 -17.09 2.01
N ILE A 4 -2.32 -16.15 1.98
CA ILE A 4 -2.06 -14.73 2.36
C ILE A 4 -1.72 -14.65 3.84
N TYR A 5 -2.52 -15.31 4.68
CA TYR A 5 -2.26 -15.39 6.12
C TYR A 5 -0.87 -15.98 6.41
N ASP A 6 -0.53 -17.11 5.78
CA ASP A 6 0.76 -17.77 5.96
C ASP A 6 1.92 -16.89 5.47
N PHE A 7 1.76 -16.18 4.35
CA PHE A 7 2.77 -15.28 3.80
C PHE A 7 3.14 -14.18 4.81
N TYR A 8 2.15 -13.48 5.36
CA TYR A 8 2.39 -12.42 6.34
C TYR A 8 2.76 -12.95 7.72
N ASN A 9 2.20 -14.08 8.11
CA ASN A 9 2.52 -14.73 9.38
C ASN A 9 3.97 -15.25 9.42
N ASN A 10 4.58 -15.49 8.26
CA ASN A 10 6.01 -15.82 8.11
C ASN A 10 6.93 -14.58 8.06
N GLY A 11 6.41 -13.38 8.34
CA GLY A 11 7.21 -12.16 8.50
C GLY A 11 7.59 -11.46 7.19
N ALA A 12 6.79 -11.58 6.13
CA ALA A 12 7.05 -10.96 4.83
C ALA A 12 7.30 -9.44 4.91
N GLU A 13 6.63 -8.74 5.85
CA GLU A 13 6.76 -7.30 6.05
C GLU A 13 8.02 -6.88 6.83
N ILE A 14 8.70 -7.81 7.53
CA ILE A 14 9.85 -7.46 8.37
C ILE A 14 11.00 -6.91 7.50
N GLY A 15 11.34 -5.64 7.73
CA GLY A 15 12.39 -4.93 6.99
C GLY A 15 12.05 -4.62 5.53
N ARG A 16 10.81 -4.84 5.05
CA ARG A 16 10.41 -4.55 3.66
C ARG A 16 10.57 -3.07 3.33
N LEU A 17 10.08 -2.19 4.17
CA LEU A 17 10.14 -0.73 4.01
C LEU A 17 11.51 -0.11 4.36
N GLU A 18 12.48 -0.92 4.75
CA GLU A 18 13.83 -0.48 5.14
C GLU A 18 14.89 -0.84 4.09
N ARG A 19 14.49 -1.46 2.97
CA ARG A 19 15.41 -1.92 1.93
C ARG A 19 14.85 -1.70 0.52
N GLY A 20 15.76 -1.53 -0.43
CA GLY A 20 15.41 -1.42 -1.85
C GLY A 20 14.39 -0.32 -2.11
N LEU A 21 13.38 -0.62 -2.91
CA LEU A 21 12.32 0.32 -3.25
C LEU A 21 11.44 0.69 -2.05
N GLY A 22 11.34 -0.17 -1.04
CA GLY A 22 10.56 0.08 0.17
C GLY A 22 10.96 1.35 0.92
N ILE A 23 12.24 1.75 0.84
CA ILE A 23 12.71 3.02 1.45
C ILE A 23 12.01 4.22 0.77
N VAL A 24 11.92 4.20 -0.55
CA VAL A 24 11.23 5.25 -1.33
C VAL A 24 9.74 5.22 -1.04
N GLU A 25 9.12 4.03 -1.06
CA GLU A 25 7.72 3.81 -0.73
C GLU A 25 7.38 4.39 0.64
N PHE A 26 8.15 4.05 1.67
CA PHE A 26 7.91 4.52 3.03
C PHE A 26 8.07 6.03 3.17
N HIS A 27 9.10 6.60 2.58
CA HIS A 27 9.34 8.05 2.58
C HIS A 27 8.19 8.79 1.90
N ARG A 28 7.84 8.38 0.68
CA ARG A 28 6.81 9.03 -0.12
C ARG A 28 5.41 8.88 0.48
N THR A 29 5.06 7.69 0.96
CA THR A 29 3.78 7.47 1.64
C THR A 29 3.64 8.39 2.85
N LYS A 30 4.67 8.52 3.68
CA LYS A 30 4.66 9.48 4.81
C LYS A 30 4.51 10.92 4.33
N GLU A 31 5.20 11.32 3.29
CA GLU A 31 5.08 12.66 2.71
C GLU A 31 3.65 12.94 2.22
N ILE A 32 3.03 11.99 1.51
CA ILE A 32 1.67 12.11 1.01
C ILE A 32 0.69 12.19 2.18
N LEU A 33 0.78 11.26 3.15
CA LEU A 33 -0.10 11.24 4.32
C LEU A 33 0.02 12.51 5.17
N SER A 34 1.21 13.08 5.30
CA SER A 34 1.44 14.33 6.06
C SER A 34 0.72 15.55 5.49
N ARG A 35 0.26 15.49 4.25
CA ARG A 35 -0.56 16.57 3.64
C ARG A 35 -2.00 16.57 4.18
N TYR A 36 -2.46 15.44 4.73
CA TYR A 36 -3.84 15.20 5.14
C TYR A 36 -4.00 14.93 6.63
N ILE A 37 -2.98 14.33 7.25
CA ILE A 37 -3.03 13.83 8.62
C ILE A 37 -2.08 14.63 9.51
N ASN A 38 -2.68 15.37 10.45
CA ASN A 38 -1.98 16.03 11.54
C ASN A 38 -2.20 15.26 12.84
N GLY A 39 -1.60 15.68 13.95
CA GLY A 39 -1.81 15.07 15.26
C GLY A 39 -3.23 15.23 15.82
N GLY A 40 -3.57 14.44 16.83
CA GLY A 40 -4.84 14.49 17.55
C GLY A 40 -6.01 13.81 16.84
N LYS A 41 -5.74 12.86 15.93
CA LYS A 41 -6.75 12.08 15.21
C LYS A 41 -6.88 10.67 15.75
N VAL A 42 -8.06 10.09 15.65
CA VAL A 42 -8.30 8.65 15.79
C VAL A 42 -8.13 8.01 14.42
N ILE A 43 -7.15 7.12 14.29
CA ILE A 43 -6.76 6.50 13.02
C ILE A 43 -6.91 4.99 13.12
N TYR A 44 -7.59 4.38 12.16
CA TYR A 44 -7.62 2.95 11.99
C TYR A 44 -6.73 2.56 10.82
N ASP A 45 -5.63 1.87 11.11
CA ASP A 45 -4.68 1.31 10.14
C ASP A 45 -5.06 -0.17 9.91
N ILE A 46 -5.88 -0.40 8.90
CA ILE A 46 -6.49 -1.72 8.62
C ILE A 46 -5.61 -2.46 7.61
N GLY A 47 -5.09 -3.62 8.01
CA GLY A 47 -4.12 -4.40 7.25
C GLY A 47 -2.75 -3.71 7.23
N GLY A 48 -2.37 -3.03 8.32
CA GLY A 48 -1.11 -2.28 8.42
C GLY A 48 0.13 -3.14 8.70
N GLY A 49 0.03 -4.48 8.60
CA GLY A 49 1.13 -5.42 8.75
C GLY A 49 1.79 -5.31 10.13
N ILE A 50 3.11 -5.13 10.15
CA ILE A 50 3.89 -5.00 11.39
C ILE A 50 3.80 -3.62 12.05
N GLY A 51 2.96 -2.70 11.54
CA GLY A 51 2.66 -1.42 12.18
C GLY A 51 3.67 -0.29 11.95
N MET A 52 4.42 -0.30 10.84
CA MET A 52 5.39 0.77 10.51
C MET A 52 4.71 2.14 10.41
N TYR A 53 3.58 2.22 9.71
CA TYR A 53 2.80 3.47 9.61
C TYR A 53 2.08 3.80 10.90
N ALA A 54 1.53 2.79 11.60
CA ALA A 54 0.91 2.98 12.91
C ALA A 54 1.87 3.62 13.91
N ALA A 55 3.10 3.11 14.02
CA ALA A 55 4.12 3.65 14.90
C ALA A 55 4.50 5.11 14.54
N TRP A 56 4.68 5.39 13.24
CA TRP A 56 4.98 6.74 12.79
C TRP A 56 3.83 7.73 13.08
N LEU A 57 2.58 7.33 12.82
CA LEU A 57 1.40 8.17 13.08
C LEU A 57 1.18 8.40 14.59
N ALA A 58 1.44 7.38 15.42
CA ALA A 58 1.38 7.52 16.88
C ALA A 58 2.43 8.52 17.41
N LYS A 59 3.65 8.51 16.86
CA LYS A 59 4.69 9.50 17.18
C LYS A 59 4.30 10.94 16.82
N LEU A 60 3.36 11.13 15.88
CA LEU A 60 2.77 12.44 15.56
C LEU A 60 1.66 12.86 16.51
N GLY A 61 1.38 12.08 17.57
CA GLY A 61 0.37 12.40 18.58
C GLY A 61 -1.05 11.98 18.19
N ASN A 62 -1.21 10.97 17.36
CA ASN A 62 -2.51 10.39 17.01
C ASN A 62 -2.82 9.16 17.90
N GLU A 63 -4.11 8.91 18.13
CA GLU A 63 -4.62 7.65 18.64
C GLU A 63 -4.73 6.67 17.47
N VAL A 64 -3.86 5.65 17.43
CA VAL A 64 -3.79 4.71 16.30
C VAL A 64 -4.19 3.32 16.73
N HIS A 65 -5.05 2.68 15.94
CA HIS A 65 -5.45 1.29 16.07
C HIS A 65 -4.99 0.53 14.82
N LEU A 66 -3.98 -0.30 14.99
CA LEU A 66 -3.56 -1.28 13.99
C LEU A 66 -4.50 -2.48 14.06
N ILE A 67 -5.19 -2.76 12.97
CA ILE A 67 -6.13 -3.88 12.83
C ILE A 67 -5.58 -4.79 11.73
N GLU A 68 -5.02 -5.93 12.10
CA GLU A 68 -4.27 -6.80 11.19
C GLU A 68 -4.76 -8.25 11.26
N LEU A 69 -4.79 -8.93 10.12
CA LEU A 69 -5.28 -10.31 10.02
C LEU A 69 -4.25 -11.33 10.54
N ALA A 70 -2.96 -11.07 10.32
CA ALA A 70 -1.86 -11.98 10.65
C ALA A 70 -1.44 -11.83 12.13
N GLU A 71 -1.64 -12.88 12.93
CA GLU A 71 -1.35 -12.87 14.37
C GLU A 71 0.12 -12.55 14.67
N ASN A 72 1.07 -13.17 13.95
CA ASN A 72 2.50 -12.91 14.16
C ASN A 72 2.90 -11.47 13.81
N ALA A 73 2.21 -10.81 12.86
CA ALA A 73 2.44 -9.40 12.56
C ALA A 73 1.96 -8.51 13.71
N VAL A 74 0.80 -8.81 14.31
CA VAL A 74 0.29 -8.12 15.51
C VAL A 74 1.26 -8.28 16.69
N GLU A 75 1.74 -9.49 16.96
CA GLU A 75 2.69 -9.74 18.06
C GLU A 75 4.05 -9.07 17.80
N TYR A 76 4.51 -9.08 16.55
CA TYR A 76 5.71 -8.34 16.16
C TYR A 76 5.55 -6.83 16.39
N ALA A 77 4.42 -6.26 16.00
CA ALA A 77 4.11 -4.84 16.22
C ALA A 77 4.16 -4.49 17.71
N LYS A 78 3.52 -5.28 18.56
CA LYS A 78 3.54 -5.08 20.02
C LYS A 78 4.96 -5.16 20.60
N ALA A 79 5.75 -6.13 20.17
CA ALA A 79 7.09 -6.37 20.71
C ALA A 79 8.14 -5.36 20.23
N ASN A 80 8.03 -4.88 18.98
CA ASN A 80 9.12 -4.16 18.33
C ASN A 80 8.77 -2.71 17.94
N MET A 81 7.51 -2.42 17.64
CA MET A 81 7.14 -1.11 17.10
C MET A 81 6.64 -0.12 18.15
N MET A 82 6.37 -0.58 19.38
CA MET A 82 5.86 0.25 20.49
C MET A 82 6.94 0.73 21.47
N GLN A 83 8.23 0.61 21.15
CA GLN A 83 9.31 0.98 22.07
C GLN A 83 9.31 2.47 22.43
N ASP A 84 9.05 3.35 21.44
CA ASP A 84 9.09 4.81 21.60
C ASP A 84 7.74 5.49 21.30
N CYS A 85 6.67 4.72 21.15
CA CYS A 85 5.32 5.21 20.90
C CYS A 85 4.29 4.21 21.39
N HIS A 86 3.04 4.65 21.49
CA HIS A 86 1.94 3.78 21.88
C HIS A 86 0.84 3.80 20.84
N PHE A 87 0.42 2.63 20.38
CA PHE A 87 -0.76 2.40 19.58
C PHE A 87 -1.41 1.07 20.00
N ILE A 88 -2.66 0.85 19.64
CA ILE A 88 -3.35 -0.40 19.92
C ILE A 88 -3.15 -1.32 18.70
N ALA A 89 -2.65 -2.53 18.92
CA ALA A 89 -2.53 -3.54 17.87
C ALA A 89 -3.38 -4.76 18.22
N GLU A 90 -4.23 -5.17 17.29
CA GLU A 90 -5.16 -6.27 17.47
C GLU A 90 -5.44 -7.01 16.17
N MET A 91 -5.89 -8.25 16.30
CA MET A 91 -6.36 -9.02 15.16
C MET A 91 -7.71 -8.50 14.66
N GLY A 92 -7.87 -8.45 13.34
CA GLY A 92 -9.13 -8.08 12.72
C GLY A 92 -9.12 -8.26 11.22
N ASN A 93 -10.28 -8.06 10.60
CA ASN A 93 -10.52 -8.27 9.18
C ASN A 93 -11.09 -6.99 8.57
N ALA A 94 -10.59 -6.60 7.40
CA ALA A 94 -11.08 -5.44 6.66
C ALA A 94 -12.54 -5.60 6.19
N LEU A 95 -13.04 -6.83 6.05
CA LEU A 95 -14.41 -7.13 5.63
C LEU A 95 -15.44 -6.99 6.77
N GLU A 96 -14.98 -7.00 8.02
CA GLU A 96 -15.81 -6.87 9.23
C GLU A 96 -14.98 -6.21 10.34
N VAL A 97 -14.99 -4.90 10.37
CA VAL A 97 -14.19 -4.11 11.33
C VAL A 97 -14.93 -4.03 12.66
N ASN A 98 -14.40 -4.67 13.70
CA ASN A 98 -14.99 -4.66 15.04
C ASN A 98 -14.80 -3.30 15.74
N ARG A 99 -15.44 -2.27 15.19
CA ARG A 99 -15.42 -0.89 15.70
C ARG A 99 -16.79 -0.24 15.54
N PRO A 100 -17.13 0.71 16.43
CA PRO A 100 -18.39 1.47 16.32
C PRO A 100 -18.45 2.27 15.00
N ASN A 101 -19.68 2.55 14.57
CA ASN A 101 -19.90 3.49 13.48
C ASN A 101 -19.36 4.87 13.87
N GLU A 102 -18.85 5.62 12.89
CA GLU A 102 -18.44 7.03 13.05
C GLU A 102 -17.46 7.25 14.22
N SER A 103 -16.50 6.35 14.39
CA SER A 103 -15.51 6.36 15.47
C SER A 103 -14.12 6.85 15.06
N ALA A 104 -13.73 6.72 13.76
CA ALA A 104 -12.43 7.14 13.26
C ALA A 104 -12.47 8.47 12.50
N ASP A 105 -11.43 9.27 12.65
CA ASP A 105 -11.19 10.46 11.82
C ASP A 105 -10.55 10.08 10.49
N VAL A 106 -9.69 9.04 10.50
CA VAL A 106 -8.95 8.53 9.35
C VAL A 106 -8.99 7.01 9.33
N VAL A 107 -9.15 6.45 8.15
CA VAL A 107 -8.96 5.01 7.89
C VAL A 107 -7.90 4.85 6.80
N LEU A 108 -6.91 4.03 7.08
CA LEU A 108 -5.92 3.58 6.11
C LEU A 108 -6.28 2.15 5.68
N LEU A 109 -6.41 1.94 4.36
CA LEU A 109 -6.56 0.64 3.71
C LEU A 109 -5.37 0.43 2.77
N MET A 110 -4.15 0.34 3.34
CA MET A 110 -2.92 0.32 2.55
C MET A 110 -2.33 -1.09 2.38
N GLY A 111 -2.93 -2.11 2.98
CA GLY A 111 -2.51 -3.51 2.91
C GLY A 111 -3.55 -4.46 2.30
N PRO A 112 -4.82 -4.41 2.70
CA PRO A 112 -5.73 -5.52 2.42
C PRO A 112 -6.27 -5.57 1.00
N LEU A 113 -6.43 -4.43 0.32
CA LEU A 113 -7.21 -4.34 -0.92
C LEU A 113 -6.66 -5.17 -2.06
N TYR A 114 -5.36 -5.20 -2.23
CA TYR A 114 -4.73 -6.01 -3.28
C TYR A 114 -4.72 -7.51 -2.96
N HIS A 115 -5.08 -7.91 -1.75
CA HIS A 115 -5.31 -9.31 -1.39
C HIS A 115 -6.78 -9.74 -1.50
N LEU A 116 -7.69 -8.81 -1.72
CA LEU A 116 -9.11 -9.07 -1.94
C LEU A 116 -9.38 -9.18 -3.44
N ARG A 117 -9.17 -10.38 -3.99
CA ARG A 117 -9.34 -10.64 -5.44
C ARG A 117 -10.79 -10.50 -5.88
N ASP A 118 -11.75 -10.91 -5.03
CA ASP A 118 -13.15 -10.69 -5.32
C ASP A 118 -13.53 -9.22 -5.21
N ARG A 119 -14.23 -8.70 -6.23
CA ARG A 119 -14.67 -7.31 -6.25
C ARG A 119 -15.66 -7.00 -5.13
N GLY A 120 -16.54 -7.96 -4.80
CA GLY A 120 -17.50 -7.81 -3.70
C GLY A 120 -16.80 -7.62 -2.37
N ASP A 121 -15.72 -8.35 -2.13
CA ASP A 121 -14.90 -8.20 -0.92
C ASP A 121 -14.22 -6.81 -0.86
N ARG A 122 -13.70 -6.30 -1.98
CA ARG A 122 -13.14 -4.94 -2.00
C ARG A 122 -14.20 -3.87 -1.71
N LEU A 123 -15.39 -3.98 -2.30
CA LEU A 123 -16.51 -3.08 -2.01
C LEU A 123 -16.96 -3.19 -0.54
N GLN A 124 -16.94 -4.40 0.04
CA GLN A 124 -17.23 -4.61 1.45
C GLN A 124 -16.19 -3.92 2.34
N ALA A 125 -14.90 -4.06 2.05
CA ALA A 125 -13.83 -3.38 2.80
C ALA A 125 -13.98 -1.84 2.75
N PHE A 126 -14.29 -1.28 1.58
CA PHE A 126 -14.59 0.15 1.46
C PHE A 126 -15.85 0.55 2.24
N SER A 127 -16.89 -0.28 2.23
CA SER A 127 -18.14 -0.05 2.98
C SER A 127 -17.88 -0.04 4.49
N GLU A 128 -17.07 -0.96 4.99
CA GLU A 128 -16.66 -1.01 6.40
C GLU A 128 -15.82 0.22 6.79
N ALA A 129 -14.83 0.60 5.95
CA ALA A 129 -14.08 1.83 6.15
C ALA A 129 -15.02 3.04 6.24
N ARG A 130 -16.01 3.13 5.33
CA ARG A 130 -17.00 4.21 5.36
C ARG A 130 -17.88 4.17 6.61
N ARG A 131 -18.27 3.00 7.06
CA ARG A 131 -19.11 2.82 8.25
C ARG A 131 -18.41 3.37 9.51
N VAL A 132 -17.14 3.01 9.71
CA VAL A 132 -16.38 3.41 10.91
C VAL A 132 -15.89 4.86 10.85
N LEU A 133 -15.77 5.46 9.66
CA LEU A 133 -15.39 6.86 9.51
C LEU A 133 -16.49 7.81 10.02
N LYS A 134 -16.09 8.83 10.75
CA LYS A 134 -16.92 10.00 11.09
C LYS A 134 -17.34 10.74 9.82
N LYS A 135 -18.34 11.60 9.92
CA LYS A 135 -18.72 12.50 8.81
C LYS A 135 -17.51 13.32 8.37
N SER A 136 -17.30 13.42 7.06
CA SER A 136 -16.13 14.07 6.45
C SER A 136 -14.78 13.43 6.83
N GLY A 137 -14.79 12.23 7.40
CA GLY A 137 -13.58 11.46 7.70
C GLY A 137 -12.82 11.07 6.43
N LEU A 138 -11.52 10.91 6.57
CA LEU A 138 -10.59 10.63 5.48
C LEU A 138 -10.34 9.13 5.32
N MET A 139 -10.40 8.63 4.11
CA MET A 139 -9.87 7.32 3.75
C MET A 139 -8.68 7.49 2.82
N VAL A 140 -7.62 6.71 3.06
CA VAL A 140 -6.49 6.54 2.13
C VAL A 140 -6.37 5.06 1.81
N ALA A 141 -6.49 4.72 0.54
CA ALA A 141 -6.43 3.36 0.03
C ALA A 141 -5.21 3.18 -0.88
N ALA A 142 -4.45 2.10 -0.70
CA ALA A 142 -3.33 1.78 -1.56
C ALA A 142 -3.70 0.70 -2.58
N GLY A 143 -3.18 0.85 -3.79
CA GLY A 143 -3.22 -0.15 -4.85
C GLY A 143 -1.84 -0.45 -5.41
N ILE A 144 -1.69 -1.68 -5.89
CA ILE A 144 -0.55 -2.09 -6.73
C ILE A 144 -0.98 -1.93 -8.18
N SER A 145 -0.15 -1.25 -8.96
CA SER A 145 -0.40 -1.05 -10.39
C SER A 145 -0.35 -2.36 -11.16
N LYS A 146 -1.36 -2.65 -11.99
CA LYS A 146 -1.34 -3.81 -12.90
C LYS A 146 -0.19 -3.77 -13.93
N PHE A 147 0.53 -2.66 -14.00
CA PHE A 147 1.71 -2.50 -14.84
C PHE A 147 3.03 -2.63 -14.05
N GLY A 148 2.96 -2.82 -12.72
CA GLY A 148 4.12 -2.84 -11.81
C GLY A 148 5.14 -3.91 -12.19
N SER A 149 4.71 -5.17 -12.33
CA SER A 149 5.62 -6.28 -12.67
C SER A 149 6.19 -6.15 -14.09
N MET A 150 5.38 -5.69 -15.06
CA MET A 150 5.84 -5.44 -16.43
C MET A 150 6.91 -4.34 -16.47
N THR A 151 6.66 -3.21 -15.81
CA THR A 151 7.63 -2.11 -15.75
C THR A 151 8.90 -2.51 -15.02
N TRP A 152 8.79 -3.34 -13.97
CA TRP A 152 9.94 -3.92 -13.28
C TRP A 152 10.76 -4.82 -14.20
N ALA A 153 10.13 -5.73 -14.96
CA ALA A 153 10.81 -6.62 -15.89
C ALA A 153 11.53 -5.87 -17.02
N LEU A 154 10.99 -4.74 -17.45
CA LEU A 154 11.57 -3.93 -18.55
C LEU A 154 12.54 -2.84 -18.06
N SER A 155 12.66 -2.64 -16.76
CA SER A 155 13.47 -1.57 -16.22
C SER A 155 14.94 -1.93 -16.13
N VAL A 156 15.81 -0.90 -16.10
CA VAL A 156 17.25 -1.06 -15.83
C VAL A 156 17.55 -1.60 -14.42
N TYR A 157 16.56 -1.67 -13.58
CA TYR A 157 16.62 -2.34 -12.28
C TYR A 157 16.91 -3.83 -12.43
N GLY A 158 16.51 -4.40 -13.56
CA GLY A 158 16.76 -5.76 -13.94
C GLY A 158 17.97 -5.92 -14.86
N GLU A 159 19.11 -5.28 -14.55
CA GLU A 159 20.39 -5.50 -15.24
C GLU A 159 20.74 -6.98 -15.31
N LYS A 160 20.38 -7.82 -16.11
CA LYS A 160 20.40 -9.28 -16.21
C LYS A 160 19.05 -9.93 -15.86
N ASN A 161 17.96 -9.18 -16.06
CA ASN A 161 16.64 -9.67 -15.79
C ASN A 161 16.11 -10.32 -17.06
N ASP A 162 16.31 -11.63 -17.18
CA ASP A 162 15.80 -12.43 -18.28
C ASP A 162 14.31 -12.83 -18.07
N PHE A 163 13.63 -12.17 -17.13
CA PHE A 163 12.25 -12.51 -16.76
C PHE A 163 11.28 -12.37 -17.93
N ILE A 164 11.53 -11.41 -18.84
CA ILE A 164 10.65 -11.25 -20.00
C ILE A 164 10.73 -12.45 -20.97
N ASP A 165 11.85 -13.16 -20.96
CA ASP A 165 12.08 -14.36 -21.77
C ASP A 165 11.64 -15.66 -21.07
N ASP A 166 11.28 -15.58 -19.78
CA ASP A 166 10.71 -16.68 -19.02
C ASP A 166 9.20 -16.78 -19.28
N PRO A 167 8.71 -17.86 -19.91
CA PRO A 167 7.29 -18.02 -20.22
C PRO A 167 6.39 -18.01 -18.98
N VAL A 168 6.88 -18.48 -17.84
CA VAL A 168 6.11 -18.53 -16.59
C VAL A 168 5.89 -17.12 -16.07
N PHE A 169 6.95 -16.33 -15.98
CA PHE A 169 6.87 -14.93 -15.58
C PHE A 169 6.07 -14.10 -16.61
N PHE A 170 6.31 -14.30 -17.89
CA PHE A 170 5.59 -13.57 -18.94
C PHE A 170 4.08 -13.82 -18.88
N ASN A 171 3.64 -15.07 -18.66
CA ASN A 171 2.22 -15.37 -18.49
C ASN A 171 1.62 -14.72 -17.23
N MET A 172 2.37 -14.62 -16.14
CA MET A 172 1.94 -13.92 -14.93
C MET A 172 1.68 -12.45 -15.23
N ILE A 173 2.62 -11.73 -15.85
CA ILE A 173 2.44 -10.30 -16.17
C ILE A 173 1.33 -10.06 -17.19
N LEU A 174 1.08 -10.98 -18.11
CA LEU A 174 -0.07 -10.89 -19.03
C LEU A 174 -1.40 -10.94 -18.24
N GLY A 175 -1.52 -11.83 -17.25
CA GLY A 175 -2.66 -11.89 -16.35
C GLY A 175 -2.87 -10.57 -15.61
N GLU A 176 -1.82 -10.06 -14.98
CA GLU A 176 -1.87 -8.77 -14.27
C GLU A 176 -2.35 -7.63 -15.16
N MET A 177 -1.75 -7.46 -16.35
CA MET A 177 -2.09 -6.37 -17.27
C MET A 177 -3.50 -6.47 -17.84
N THR A 178 -4.01 -7.69 -18.05
CA THR A 178 -5.31 -7.91 -18.72
C THR A 178 -6.47 -7.99 -17.75
N THR A 179 -6.34 -8.75 -16.66
CA THR A 179 -7.41 -9.00 -15.70
C THR A 179 -7.16 -8.37 -14.32
N GLY A 180 -5.93 -8.01 -14.02
CA GLY A 180 -5.50 -7.59 -12.69
C GLY A 180 -5.11 -8.78 -11.77
N ASP A 181 -5.29 -10.00 -12.20
CA ASP A 181 -4.96 -11.17 -11.39
C ASP A 181 -3.46 -11.41 -11.33
N HIS A 182 -2.87 -11.24 -10.17
CA HIS A 182 -1.52 -11.68 -9.86
C HIS A 182 -1.58 -13.09 -9.28
N ILE A 183 -1.27 -14.09 -10.10
CA ILE A 183 -1.17 -15.48 -9.68
C ILE A 183 0.31 -15.83 -9.53
N ARG A 184 0.76 -15.94 -8.29
CA ARG A 184 2.16 -16.22 -7.98
C ARG A 184 2.58 -17.58 -8.50
N PRO A 185 3.54 -17.66 -9.45
CA PRO A 185 4.06 -18.96 -9.90
C PRO A 185 4.83 -19.67 -8.78
N THR A 186 4.78 -20.98 -8.74
CA THR A 186 5.53 -21.80 -7.78
C THR A 186 7.04 -21.65 -7.90
N GLU A 187 7.52 -21.30 -9.11
CA GLU A 187 8.92 -21.01 -9.42
C GLU A 187 9.41 -19.71 -8.75
N TYR A 188 8.50 -18.81 -8.40
CA TYR A 188 8.79 -17.51 -7.80
C TYR A 188 8.19 -17.35 -6.39
N PRO A 189 8.58 -18.20 -5.40
CA PRO A 189 7.93 -18.23 -4.07
C PRO A 189 8.16 -16.97 -3.22
N LYS A 190 9.09 -16.09 -3.66
CA LYS A 190 9.39 -14.81 -2.98
C LYS A 190 8.54 -13.64 -3.47
N PHE A 191 7.77 -13.82 -4.54
CA PHE A 191 6.85 -12.79 -4.98
C PHE A 191 5.69 -12.67 -3.99
N VAL A 192 4.96 -11.56 -4.08
CA VAL A 192 3.76 -11.35 -3.25
C VAL A 192 2.78 -12.53 -3.44
N ALA A 193 2.01 -12.85 -2.40
CA ALA A 193 0.97 -13.85 -2.48
C ALA A 193 -0.10 -13.46 -3.53
N GLU A 194 -0.93 -14.42 -3.93
CA GLU A 194 -2.01 -14.17 -4.88
C GLU A 194 -2.75 -12.86 -4.57
N SER A 195 -2.85 -12.00 -5.58
CA SER A 195 -3.29 -10.62 -5.39
C SER A 195 -4.12 -10.14 -6.58
N TYR A 196 -4.73 -8.97 -6.42
CA TYR A 196 -5.41 -8.22 -7.47
C TYR A 196 -4.71 -6.88 -7.67
N PHE A 197 -4.08 -6.71 -8.80
CA PHE A 197 -3.46 -5.45 -9.22
C PHE A 197 -4.47 -4.64 -10.04
N THR A 198 -4.45 -3.34 -9.87
CA THR A 198 -5.50 -2.48 -10.44
C THR A 198 -4.92 -1.19 -11.01
N THR A 199 -5.76 -0.39 -11.64
CA THR A 199 -5.42 0.99 -11.97
C THR A 199 -6.03 1.95 -10.95
N SER A 200 -5.49 3.17 -10.86
CA SER A 200 -6.07 4.20 -10.01
C SER A 200 -7.52 4.54 -10.42
N GLU A 201 -7.86 4.47 -11.70
CA GLU A 201 -9.21 4.74 -12.20
C GLU A 201 -10.22 3.64 -11.83
N GLU A 202 -9.81 2.36 -11.93
CA GLU A 202 -10.63 1.24 -11.46
C GLU A 202 -10.91 1.36 -9.96
N MET A 203 -9.88 1.63 -9.14
CA MET A 203 -10.04 1.81 -7.69
C MET A 203 -10.91 3.03 -7.35
N LYS A 204 -10.73 4.17 -8.04
CA LYS A 204 -11.59 5.35 -7.84
C LYS A 204 -13.05 5.04 -8.13
N THR A 205 -13.31 4.22 -9.15
CA THR A 205 -14.67 3.78 -9.50
C THR A 205 -15.28 2.94 -8.37
N GLU A 206 -14.56 1.95 -7.85
CA GLU A 206 -15.02 1.11 -6.73
C GLU A 206 -15.27 1.95 -5.46
N ILE A 207 -14.39 2.89 -5.14
CA ILE A 207 -14.52 3.80 -4.00
C ILE A 207 -15.76 4.71 -4.13
N ALA A 208 -16.01 5.25 -5.33
CA ALA A 208 -17.17 6.11 -5.59
C ALA A 208 -18.49 5.33 -5.52
N GLU A 209 -18.50 4.04 -5.90
CA GLU A 209 -19.68 3.18 -5.85
C GLU A 209 -20.22 3.00 -4.43
N VAL A 210 -19.34 2.99 -3.43
CA VAL A 210 -19.73 2.95 -2.02
C VAL A 210 -19.90 4.35 -1.41
N SER A 211 -20.12 5.36 -2.25
CA SER A 211 -20.48 6.73 -1.88
C SER A 211 -19.39 7.51 -1.13
N PHE A 212 -18.13 7.24 -1.40
CA PHE A 212 -17.06 8.18 -1.07
C PHE A 212 -16.92 9.27 -2.12
N SER A 213 -16.49 10.46 -1.70
CA SER A 213 -16.02 11.52 -2.57
C SER A 213 -14.52 11.36 -2.78
N VAL A 214 -14.11 10.94 -3.97
CA VAL A 214 -12.68 10.80 -4.31
C VAL A 214 -12.07 12.20 -4.50
N GLU A 215 -11.02 12.51 -3.74
CA GLU A 215 -10.30 13.78 -3.85
C GLU A 215 -9.15 13.69 -4.86
N LYS A 216 -8.32 12.64 -4.75
CA LYS A 216 -7.10 12.54 -5.55
C LYS A 216 -6.58 11.09 -5.62
N ALA A 217 -5.94 10.75 -6.74
CA ALA A 217 -5.02 9.62 -6.83
C ALA A 217 -3.59 10.16 -6.92
N VAL A 218 -2.64 9.50 -6.26
CA VAL A 218 -1.25 9.94 -6.13
C VAL A 218 -0.32 8.75 -6.32
N ALA A 219 0.60 8.83 -7.26
CA ALA A 219 1.68 7.86 -7.43
C ALA A 219 2.64 7.92 -6.22
N VAL A 220 3.02 6.78 -5.69
CA VAL A 220 3.94 6.73 -4.56
C VAL A 220 5.37 6.93 -5.03
N GLU A 221 5.93 5.99 -5.77
CA GLU A 221 7.31 6.05 -6.26
C GLU A 221 7.40 6.82 -7.60
N GLY A 222 6.31 6.89 -8.34
CA GLY A 222 6.30 7.46 -9.68
C GLY A 222 7.27 6.72 -10.60
N CYS A 223 7.86 7.44 -11.54
CA CYS A 223 8.85 6.90 -12.47
C CYS A 223 10.29 6.90 -11.92
N ILE A 224 10.55 7.45 -10.73
CA ILE A 224 11.91 7.57 -10.21
C ILE A 224 12.55 6.22 -9.87
N TRP A 225 11.76 5.18 -9.67
CA TRP A 225 12.28 3.83 -9.41
C TRP A 225 13.01 3.21 -10.61
N PHE A 226 12.87 3.76 -11.82
CA PHE A 226 13.69 3.40 -12.98
C PHE A 226 15.11 3.96 -12.93
N THR A 227 15.42 4.79 -11.94
CA THR A 227 16.73 5.46 -11.84
C THR A 227 17.84 4.43 -11.61
N PRO A 228 18.86 4.37 -12.48
CA PRO A 228 20.01 3.52 -12.22
C PRO A 228 20.70 3.90 -10.91
N HIS A 229 21.14 2.89 -10.13
CA HIS A 229 21.79 3.10 -8.83
C HIS A 229 20.93 3.91 -7.86
N LEU A 230 19.60 3.64 -7.84
CA LEU A 230 18.65 4.40 -7.03
C LEU A 230 19.05 4.45 -5.55
N ALA A 231 19.52 3.34 -4.97
CA ALA A 231 19.92 3.28 -3.56
C ALA A 231 21.03 4.30 -3.23
N GLU A 232 22.08 4.34 -4.05
CA GLU A 232 23.19 5.29 -3.87
C GLU A 232 22.73 6.75 -4.03
N LYS A 233 21.89 7.01 -5.04
CA LYS A 233 21.30 8.34 -5.27
C LYS A 233 20.33 8.75 -4.17
N TRP A 234 19.69 7.80 -3.53
CA TRP A 234 18.78 8.08 -2.41
C TRP A 234 19.52 8.46 -1.13
N GLU A 235 20.72 7.95 -0.93
CA GLU A 235 21.59 8.34 0.20
C GLU A 235 22.17 9.76 0.01
N ASP A 236 22.44 10.16 -1.23
CA ASP A 236 22.88 11.54 -1.53
C ASP A 236 21.68 12.50 -1.46
N GLU A 237 21.72 13.44 -0.51
CA GLU A 237 20.63 14.37 -0.24
C GLU A 237 20.23 15.19 -1.48
N ALA A 238 21.22 15.70 -2.22
CA ALA A 238 20.95 16.53 -3.40
C ALA A 238 20.30 15.74 -4.53
N SER A 239 20.73 14.50 -4.75
CA SER A 239 20.15 13.60 -5.75
C SER A 239 18.73 13.16 -5.31
N ARG A 240 18.55 12.83 -4.05
CA ARG A 240 17.23 12.48 -3.49
C ARG A 240 16.23 13.60 -3.67
N GLU A 241 16.56 14.84 -3.35
CA GLU A 241 15.65 15.98 -3.52
C GLU A 241 15.27 16.21 -4.99
N ARG A 242 16.20 16.04 -5.94
CA ARG A 242 15.85 16.12 -7.37
C ARG A 242 14.88 15.00 -7.80
N LEU A 243 15.08 13.79 -7.30
CA LEU A 243 14.17 12.67 -7.56
C LEU A 243 12.79 12.94 -6.95
N LEU A 244 12.74 13.45 -5.73
CA LEU A 244 11.50 13.83 -5.06
C LEU A 244 10.78 14.97 -5.78
N GLU A 245 11.49 15.95 -6.31
CA GLU A 245 10.91 17.02 -7.12
C GLU A 245 10.24 16.46 -8.39
N ILE A 246 10.91 15.55 -9.11
CA ILE A 246 10.35 14.88 -10.29
C ILE A 246 9.05 14.16 -9.92
N VAL A 247 9.05 13.35 -8.86
CA VAL A 247 7.85 12.59 -8.51
C VAL A 247 6.72 13.51 -8.02
N ARG A 248 7.01 14.57 -7.26
CA ARG A 248 6.01 15.55 -6.80
C ARG A 248 5.31 16.26 -7.97
N ILE A 249 6.03 16.56 -9.04
CA ILE A 249 5.47 17.17 -10.24
C ILE A 249 4.57 16.17 -11.00
N THR A 250 4.98 14.91 -11.05
CA THR A 250 4.31 13.88 -11.88
C THR A 250 3.33 12.99 -11.12
N GLU A 251 3.27 13.08 -9.79
CA GLU A 251 2.53 12.14 -8.92
C GLU A 251 1.03 12.02 -9.20
N SER A 252 0.44 13.00 -9.87
CA SER A 252 -1.00 13.02 -10.17
C SER A 252 -1.30 13.16 -11.66
N GLU A 253 -0.26 13.09 -12.50
CA GLU A 253 -0.44 13.09 -13.95
C GLU A 253 -1.00 11.74 -14.40
N PRO A 254 -2.19 11.70 -15.03
CA PRO A 254 -2.83 10.44 -15.42
C PRO A 254 -1.95 9.57 -16.31
N GLU A 255 -1.19 10.19 -17.22
CA GLU A 255 -0.28 9.53 -18.16
C GLU A 255 0.92 8.88 -17.46
N MET A 256 1.25 9.33 -16.25
CA MET A 256 2.40 8.85 -15.48
C MET A 256 1.99 7.87 -14.36
N MET A 257 0.71 7.77 -14.02
CA MET A 257 0.22 6.98 -12.89
C MET A 257 0.62 5.51 -13.00
N GLY A 258 0.52 4.94 -14.20
CA GLY A 258 0.89 3.53 -14.45
C GLY A 258 2.39 3.24 -14.37
N MET A 259 3.24 4.27 -14.29
CA MET A 259 4.69 4.12 -14.13
C MET A 259 5.10 3.87 -12.67
N SER A 260 4.20 4.07 -11.72
CA SER A 260 4.44 3.80 -10.29
C SER A 260 3.99 2.38 -9.94
N PRO A 261 4.80 1.60 -9.21
CA PRO A 261 4.36 0.30 -8.69
C PRO A 261 3.18 0.43 -7.73
N HIS A 262 3.20 1.45 -6.87
CA HIS A 262 2.13 1.73 -5.90
C HIS A 262 1.52 3.12 -6.15
N PHE A 263 0.23 3.21 -5.82
CA PHE A 263 -0.48 4.48 -5.80
C PHE A 263 -1.42 4.53 -4.59
N LEU A 264 -1.74 5.74 -4.16
CA LEU A 264 -2.73 6.00 -3.12
C LEU A 264 -3.94 6.71 -3.71
N VAL A 265 -5.13 6.34 -3.26
CA VAL A 265 -6.37 7.08 -3.53
C VAL A 265 -6.86 7.68 -2.22
N VAL A 266 -7.05 8.98 -2.23
CA VAL A 266 -7.55 9.77 -1.09
C VAL A 266 -9.01 10.08 -1.33
N ALA A 267 -9.86 9.80 -0.34
CA ALA A 267 -11.30 9.99 -0.45
C ALA A 267 -11.92 10.41 0.89
N ARG A 268 -13.09 11.05 0.84
CA ARG A 268 -13.86 11.47 2.03
C ARG A 268 -15.25 10.83 2.05
N LYS A 269 -15.67 10.52 3.31
CA LYS A 269 -17.03 10.08 3.60
C LYS A 269 -18.05 11.20 3.40
#